data_535f855720742a134a2d5f57b86e091c
#
_entry.id   535f855720742a134a2d5f57b86e091c
#
_cell.length_a   1.000
_cell.length_b   1.000
_cell.length_c   1.000
_cell.angle_alpha   90.00
_cell.angle_beta   90.00
_cell.angle_gamma   90.00
#
_symmetry.space_group_name_H-M   'P 1'
#
loop_
_entity.id
_entity.type
_entity.pdbx_description
1 polymer ?
#
loop_
_entity_poly.entity_id
_entity_poly.type
_entity_poly.pdbx_seq_one_letter_code
_entity_poly.pdbx_strand_id
1 'polypeptide(L)'
;TVSNGNKTPLTAQPELISNNDFSVSGTLTSTSWSLGWESSDTDGSNISGGIFSLINDDDSDFDGRAWATNGVDARLVLEQNQAYELTYTIAENSNNASLNIYYGNFSGAQPNTVGTHTVKFIQDGSASDTFILRNATNNTTIKFSSIFLKEIAATETPTYGSPELATNGNFEDASDWS
;
A
#
# COMPACT_ATOMS: atom_id res chain seq x y z
N THR A 1 -16.98 -33.00 -17.38
CA THR A 1 -17.68 -32.21 -16.34
C THR A 1 -16.64 -31.38 -15.60
N VAL A 2 -16.56 -30.10 -15.99
CA VAL A 2 -15.75 -29.11 -15.26
C VAL A 2 -16.54 -28.77 -14.00
N SER A 3 -16.03 -29.16 -12.83
CA SER A 3 -16.57 -28.73 -11.55
C SER A 3 -16.40 -27.20 -11.47
N ASN A 4 -17.49 -26.47 -11.56
CA ASN A 4 -17.54 -25.09 -11.09
C ASN A 4 -17.33 -25.15 -9.56
N GLY A 5 -16.10 -25.03 -9.13
CA GLY A 5 -15.80 -24.85 -7.73
C GLY A 5 -16.61 -23.65 -7.24
N ASN A 6 -17.51 -23.90 -6.30
CA ASN A 6 -18.32 -22.90 -5.65
C ASN A 6 -17.35 -21.95 -4.92
N LYS A 7 -16.91 -20.88 -5.62
CA LYS A 7 -16.13 -19.84 -4.97
C LYS A 7 -17.05 -19.19 -3.98
N THR A 8 -16.84 -19.49 -2.71
CA THR A 8 -17.46 -18.73 -1.61
C THR A 8 -17.32 -17.24 -1.94
N PRO A 9 -18.39 -16.44 -1.89
CA PRO A 9 -18.25 -15.00 -2.04
C PRO A 9 -17.17 -14.54 -1.08
N LEU A 10 -16.21 -13.74 -1.56
CA LEU A 10 -15.19 -13.15 -0.71
C LEU A 10 -15.91 -12.32 0.37
N THR A 11 -16.16 -12.93 1.51
CA THR A 11 -16.43 -12.21 2.74
C THR A 11 -15.25 -11.27 2.93
N ALA A 12 -15.51 -10.04 3.33
CA ALA A 12 -14.54 -8.97 3.49
C ALA A 12 -13.18 -9.53 3.94
N GLN A 13 -12.17 -9.41 3.08
CA GLN A 13 -10.83 -9.91 3.40
C GLN A 13 -10.33 -9.19 4.65
N PRO A 14 -9.63 -9.89 5.54
CA PRO A 14 -9.11 -9.29 6.75
C PRO A 14 -8.14 -8.15 6.42
N GLU A 15 -8.12 -7.16 7.29
CA GLU A 15 -7.11 -6.12 7.28
C GLU A 15 -5.74 -6.73 7.60
N LEU A 16 -4.72 -6.38 6.83
CA LEU A 16 -3.37 -6.93 6.97
C LEU A 16 -2.49 -6.12 7.93
N ILE A 17 -2.81 -4.83 8.14
CA ILE A 17 -2.06 -3.95 9.04
C ILE A 17 -2.75 -3.91 10.40
N SER A 18 -2.05 -4.34 11.44
CA SER A 18 -2.63 -4.57 12.77
C SER A 18 -3.06 -3.30 13.53
N ASN A 19 -2.46 -2.15 13.26
CA ASN A 19 -2.79 -0.85 13.90
C ASN A 19 -3.13 0.17 12.81
N ASN A 20 -4.10 -0.16 12.00
CA ASN A 20 -4.51 0.58 10.83
C ASN A 20 -5.24 1.91 11.13
N ASP A 21 -5.79 2.04 12.32
CA ASP A 21 -6.46 3.23 12.88
C ASP A 21 -5.58 4.04 13.84
N PHE A 22 -4.32 3.58 14.04
CA PHE A 22 -3.31 4.22 14.89
C PHE A 22 -3.75 4.40 16.36
N SER A 23 -4.58 3.51 16.86
CA SER A 23 -5.05 3.53 18.25
C SER A 23 -3.94 3.20 19.26
N VAL A 24 -2.90 2.45 18.85
CA VAL A 24 -1.72 2.16 19.65
C VAL A 24 -0.62 3.16 19.31
N SER A 25 -0.19 3.95 20.30
CA SER A 25 0.79 5.03 20.13
C SER A 25 2.21 4.58 20.50
N GLY A 26 3.21 5.16 19.85
CA GLY A 26 4.63 4.94 20.13
C GLY A 26 5.54 5.52 19.05
N THR A 27 6.84 5.61 19.36
CA THR A 27 7.88 5.94 18.36
C THR A 27 8.23 4.68 17.57
N LEU A 28 8.37 4.80 16.25
CA LEU A 28 8.80 3.70 15.40
C LEU A 28 10.29 3.42 15.64
N THR A 29 10.58 2.13 15.78
CA THR A 29 11.94 1.57 15.87
C THR A 29 12.00 0.28 15.08
N SER A 30 13.17 -0.31 14.89
CA SER A 30 13.34 -1.60 14.22
C SER A 30 12.67 -2.78 14.94
N THR A 31 12.06 -2.56 16.09
CA THR A 31 11.36 -3.59 16.91
C THR A 31 9.97 -3.16 17.34
N SER A 32 9.42 -2.10 16.77
CA SER A 32 8.08 -1.57 17.13
C SER A 32 6.93 -2.31 16.44
N TRP A 33 7.03 -3.62 16.27
CA TRP A 33 6.07 -4.43 15.50
C TRP A 33 4.63 -4.33 15.98
N SER A 34 4.41 -4.21 17.29
CA SER A 34 3.07 -4.03 17.87
C SER A 34 2.36 -2.74 17.46
N LEU A 35 3.09 -1.79 16.91
CA LEU A 35 2.52 -0.56 16.36
C LEU A 35 1.97 -0.73 14.94
N GLY A 36 2.10 -1.93 14.33
CA GLY A 36 1.75 -2.20 12.94
C GLY A 36 2.78 -1.67 11.92
N TRP A 37 3.77 -0.92 12.42
CA TRP A 37 4.83 -0.30 11.65
C TRP A 37 6.15 -0.32 12.39
N GLU A 38 7.24 -0.43 11.65
CA GLU A 38 8.61 -0.25 12.16
C GLU A 38 9.39 0.73 11.28
N SER A 39 10.45 1.30 11.83
CA SER A 39 11.47 2.04 11.09
C SER A 39 12.85 1.64 11.60
N SER A 40 13.80 1.45 10.69
CA SER A 40 15.21 1.30 11.06
C SER A 40 15.94 2.63 11.20
N ASP A 41 15.22 3.70 10.93
CA ASP A 41 15.70 5.07 10.98
C ASP A 41 15.47 5.72 12.34
N THR A 42 16.21 6.77 12.62
CA THR A 42 16.14 7.56 13.85
C THR A 42 15.39 8.89 13.67
N ASP A 43 14.74 9.07 12.50
CA ASP A 43 14.02 10.29 12.11
C ASP A 43 12.84 10.68 13.01
N GLY A 44 12.52 9.86 13.99
CA GLY A 44 11.46 10.15 14.95
C GLY A 44 10.05 9.88 14.45
N SER A 45 9.88 9.17 13.32
CA SER A 45 8.57 8.73 12.86
C SER A 45 7.80 8.04 13.98
N ASN A 46 6.52 8.39 14.17
CA ASN A 46 5.77 7.96 15.35
C ASN A 46 4.26 7.90 15.11
N ILE A 47 3.58 7.21 16.03
CA ILE A 47 2.12 7.19 16.13
C ILE A 47 1.73 7.87 17.44
N SER A 48 0.90 8.91 17.37
CA SER A 48 0.42 9.63 18.54
C SER A 48 -0.96 10.22 18.29
N GLY A 49 -1.88 10.03 19.24
CA GLY A 49 -3.23 10.60 19.19
C GLY A 49 -4.04 10.17 17.95
N GLY A 50 -3.90 8.94 17.46
CA GLY A 50 -4.58 8.46 16.27
C GLY A 50 -3.98 8.97 14.95
N ILE A 51 -2.75 9.48 14.98
CA ILE A 51 -2.03 9.99 13.79
C ILE A 51 -0.69 9.28 13.68
N PHE A 52 -0.41 8.74 12.50
CA PHE A 52 0.91 8.28 12.12
C PHE A 52 1.66 9.39 11.39
N SER A 53 2.78 9.83 11.95
CA SER A 53 3.69 10.83 11.37
C SER A 53 4.87 10.12 10.73
N LEU A 54 4.93 10.13 9.40
CA LEU A 54 6.04 9.61 8.61
C LEU A 54 7.00 10.77 8.29
N ILE A 55 8.11 10.81 9.00
CA ILE A 55 9.10 11.89 8.98
C ILE A 55 10.26 11.48 8.06
N ASN A 56 10.80 12.45 7.34
CA ASN A 56 12.08 12.35 6.65
C ASN A 56 12.90 13.57 7.04
N ASP A 57 13.94 13.40 7.88
CA ASP A 57 14.79 14.47 8.38
C ASP A 57 16.14 14.61 7.64
N ASP A 58 16.35 13.77 6.62
CA ASP A 58 17.51 13.82 5.72
C ASP A 58 18.86 13.45 6.38
N ASP A 59 18.83 12.58 7.38
CA ASP A 59 20.05 12.19 8.11
C ASP A 59 20.64 10.83 7.68
N SER A 60 19.90 10.01 6.89
CA SER A 60 20.34 8.68 6.43
C SER A 60 19.75 8.21 5.10
N ASP A 61 20.33 7.13 4.54
CA ASP A 61 19.85 6.49 3.29
C ASP A 61 18.48 5.83 3.42
N PHE A 62 17.99 5.63 4.64
CA PHE A 62 16.70 4.99 4.92
C PHE A 62 15.62 5.98 5.36
N ASP A 63 15.92 7.28 5.27
CA ASP A 63 15.02 8.35 5.68
C ASP A 63 13.62 8.21 5.14
N GLY A 64 12.67 8.53 6.02
CA GLY A 64 11.26 8.57 5.70
C GLY A 64 10.66 7.22 5.35
N ARG A 65 11.26 6.09 5.75
CA ARG A 65 10.74 4.74 5.48
C ARG A 65 10.07 4.13 6.69
N ALA A 66 8.89 3.56 6.46
CA ALA A 66 8.22 2.71 7.42
C ALA A 66 7.78 1.40 6.76
N TRP A 67 8.13 0.29 7.38
CA TRP A 67 7.73 -1.06 6.98
C TRP A 67 6.46 -1.44 7.73
N ALA A 68 5.45 -1.89 7.00
CA ALA A 68 4.30 -2.52 7.64
C ALA A 68 4.73 -3.83 8.32
N THR A 69 4.11 -4.15 9.45
CA THR A 69 4.41 -5.35 10.23
C THR A 69 3.17 -6.21 10.46
N ASN A 70 3.37 -7.47 10.82
CA ASN A 70 2.28 -8.38 11.20
C ASN A 70 1.74 -8.13 12.63
N GLY A 71 2.28 -7.11 13.31
CA GLY A 71 1.87 -6.73 14.67
C GLY A 71 2.47 -7.59 15.79
N VAL A 72 3.29 -8.59 15.46
CA VAL A 72 3.86 -9.55 16.43
C VAL A 72 5.38 -9.52 16.44
N ASP A 73 6.03 -9.93 15.36
CA ASP A 73 7.46 -10.23 15.35
C ASP A 73 8.15 -10.09 13.98
N ALA A 74 7.43 -9.69 12.94
CA ALA A 74 7.96 -9.62 11.59
C ALA A 74 7.33 -8.51 10.75
N ARG A 75 8.04 -8.13 9.70
CA ARG A 75 7.51 -7.30 8.61
C ARG A 75 6.40 -8.03 7.89
N LEU A 76 5.41 -7.28 7.44
CA LEU A 76 4.32 -7.81 6.61
C LEU A 76 4.87 -8.21 5.24
N VAL A 77 4.77 -9.49 4.92
CA VAL A 77 5.13 -10.05 3.62
C VAL A 77 3.88 -10.17 2.77
N LEU A 78 3.94 -9.65 1.52
CA LEU A 78 2.86 -9.76 0.56
C LEU A 78 3.08 -10.97 -0.36
N GLU A 79 2.01 -11.72 -0.60
CA GLU A 79 2.08 -12.91 -1.45
C GLU A 79 2.27 -12.53 -2.92
N GLN A 80 3.13 -13.30 -3.59
CA GLN A 80 3.45 -13.13 -5.00
C GLN A 80 2.21 -13.34 -5.89
N ASN A 81 2.06 -12.49 -6.90
CA ASN A 81 0.95 -12.50 -7.87
C ASN A 81 -0.43 -12.32 -7.25
N GLN A 82 -0.49 -11.84 -6.00
CA GLN A 82 -1.72 -11.51 -5.31
C GLN A 82 -2.07 -10.04 -5.52
N ALA A 83 -3.37 -9.74 -5.67
CA ALA A 83 -3.86 -8.38 -5.79
C ALA A 83 -4.23 -7.78 -4.43
N TYR A 84 -3.91 -6.51 -4.24
CA TYR A 84 -4.13 -5.77 -3.00
C TYR A 84 -4.84 -4.45 -3.26
N GLU A 85 -5.61 -4.01 -2.27
CA GLU A 85 -6.17 -2.66 -2.19
C GLU A 85 -5.59 -1.95 -0.97
N LEU A 86 -4.92 -0.83 -1.21
CA LEU A 86 -4.42 0.08 -0.20
C LEU A 86 -5.32 1.32 -0.15
N THR A 87 -5.92 1.58 1.01
CA THR A 87 -6.66 2.82 1.28
C THR A 87 -5.98 3.57 2.41
N TYR A 88 -5.63 4.83 2.20
CA TYR A 88 -5.02 5.66 3.22
C TYR A 88 -5.63 7.06 3.23
N THR A 89 -5.64 7.67 4.40
CA THR A 89 -6.11 9.05 4.59
C THR A 89 -4.97 9.92 5.08
N ILE A 90 -4.57 10.88 4.25
CA ILE A 90 -3.59 11.91 4.61
C ILE A 90 -4.33 13.04 5.33
N ALA A 91 -3.97 13.25 6.60
CA ALA A 91 -4.49 14.34 7.42
C ALA A 91 -3.71 15.64 7.21
N GLU A 92 -2.41 15.54 6.95
CA GLU A 92 -1.52 16.67 6.69
C GLU A 92 -0.34 16.21 5.82
N ASN A 93 0.09 17.06 4.90
CA ASN A 93 1.28 16.86 4.09
C ASN A 93 2.10 18.15 4.04
N SER A 94 3.22 18.19 4.76
CA SER A 94 4.08 19.36 4.80
C SER A 94 4.83 19.54 3.47
N ASN A 95 4.82 20.77 2.95
CA ASN A 95 5.54 21.14 1.73
C ASN A 95 5.24 20.24 0.50
N ASN A 96 4.04 19.66 0.44
CA ASN A 96 3.66 18.74 -0.64
C ASN A 96 4.66 17.59 -0.82
N ALA A 97 5.06 16.98 0.28
CA ALA A 97 6.01 15.87 0.30
C ALA A 97 5.54 14.69 -0.56
N SER A 98 6.48 14.06 -1.28
CA SER A 98 6.18 12.93 -2.15
C SER A 98 6.01 11.64 -1.35
N LEU A 99 4.88 10.98 -1.51
CA LEU A 99 4.61 9.65 -0.95
C LEU A 99 4.93 8.58 -1.99
N ASN A 100 5.79 7.64 -1.66
CA ASN A 100 6.05 6.45 -2.45
C ASN A 100 5.63 5.19 -1.69
N ILE A 101 5.21 4.17 -2.42
CA ILE A 101 5.08 2.80 -1.89
C ILE A 101 6.09 1.89 -2.57
N TYR A 102 6.52 0.89 -1.81
CA TYR A 102 7.39 -0.19 -2.30
C TYR A 102 6.77 -1.53 -1.94
N TYR A 103 6.73 -2.42 -2.91
CA TYR A 103 6.37 -3.82 -2.74
C TYR A 103 7.03 -4.61 -3.87
N GLY A 104 7.68 -5.70 -3.53
CA GLY A 104 8.46 -6.40 -4.52
C GLY A 104 9.50 -5.50 -5.22
N ASN A 105 9.55 -5.50 -6.55
CA ASN A 105 10.39 -4.60 -7.36
C ASN A 105 9.75 -3.24 -7.62
N PHE A 106 8.49 -3.06 -7.26
CA PHE A 106 7.80 -1.82 -7.53
C PHE A 106 8.24 -0.72 -6.55
N SER A 107 8.54 0.45 -7.11
CA SER A 107 8.71 1.70 -6.38
C SER A 107 7.98 2.78 -7.16
N GLY A 108 6.96 3.39 -6.59
CA GLY A 108 6.16 4.37 -7.32
C GLY A 108 5.50 5.41 -6.44
N ALA A 109 5.45 6.64 -7.01
CA ALA A 109 4.75 7.76 -6.40
C ALA A 109 3.25 7.48 -6.30
N GLN A 110 2.67 7.91 -5.19
CA GLN A 110 1.25 7.77 -4.88
C GLN A 110 0.60 9.14 -4.73
N PRO A 111 -0.73 9.24 -4.84
CA PRO A 111 -1.45 10.45 -4.48
C PRO A 111 -1.04 10.92 -3.08
N ASN A 112 -0.64 12.20 -2.96
CA ASN A 112 -0.07 12.76 -1.73
C ASN A 112 -0.81 13.99 -1.21
N THR A 113 -1.95 14.34 -1.79
CA THR A 113 -2.81 15.42 -1.30
C THR A 113 -3.55 15.02 -0.03
N VAL A 114 -3.90 15.99 0.79
CA VAL A 114 -4.77 15.77 1.96
C VAL A 114 -6.10 15.16 1.51
N GLY A 115 -6.57 14.12 2.21
CA GLY A 115 -7.78 13.38 1.90
C GLY A 115 -7.56 11.88 1.83
N THR A 116 -8.61 11.15 1.45
CA THR A 116 -8.58 9.69 1.33
C THR A 116 -8.28 9.26 -0.09
N HIS A 117 -7.35 8.34 -0.23
CA HIS A 117 -6.91 7.76 -1.50
C HIS A 117 -7.03 6.24 -1.45
N THR A 118 -7.40 5.64 -2.57
CA THR A 118 -7.42 4.19 -2.75
C THR A 118 -6.62 3.82 -4.00
N VAL A 119 -5.68 2.91 -3.84
CA VAL A 119 -4.87 2.37 -4.94
C VAL A 119 -4.93 0.85 -4.93
N LYS A 120 -4.97 0.25 -6.12
CA LYS A 120 -4.95 -1.21 -6.30
C LYS A 120 -3.68 -1.59 -7.01
N PHE A 121 -3.06 -2.68 -6.58
CA PHE A 121 -1.83 -3.17 -7.18
C PHE A 121 -1.75 -4.70 -7.11
N ILE A 122 -0.86 -5.27 -7.90
CA ILE A 122 -0.51 -6.69 -7.85
C ILE A 122 0.94 -6.76 -7.37
N GLN A 123 1.22 -7.62 -6.38
CA GLN A 123 2.58 -7.95 -5.99
C GLN A 123 3.24 -8.76 -7.13
N ASP A 124 4.25 -8.20 -7.80
CA ASP A 124 4.81 -8.70 -9.06
C ASP A 124 5.85 -9.83 -8.93
N GLY A 125 6.05 -10.30 -7.72
CA GLY A 125 6.85 -11.48 -7.48
C GLY A 125 8.34 -11.31 -7.39
N SER A 126 8.80 -10.15 -7.10
CA SER A 126 10.22 -9.93 -6.95
C SER A 126 10.71 -9.91 -5.50
N ALA A 127 12.02 -9.82 -5.35
CA ALA A 127 12.83 -10.23 -4.23
C ALA A 127 12.58 -9.56 -2.86
N SER A 128 11.74 -8.53 -2.75
CA SER A 128 11.38 -7.94 -1.47
C SER A 128 9.87 -7.96 -1.30
N ASP A 129 9.40 -8.91 -0.54
CA ASP A 129 7.98 -9.15 -0.32
C ASP A 129 7.36 -8.19 0.70
N THR A 130 8.17 -7.31 1.30
CA THR A 130 7.72 -6.41 2.36
C THR A 130 7.06 -5.16 1.79
N PHE A 131 5.99 -4.72 2.46
CA PHE A 131 5.30 -3.48 2.13
C PHE A 131 5.92 -2.29 2.88
N ILE A 132 6.29 -1.24 2.14
CA ILE A 132 6.96 -0.06 2.68
C ILE A 132 6.24 1.21 2.21
N LEU A 133 6.03 2.14 3.13
CA LEU A 133 5.76 3.55 2.82
C LEU A 133 7.04 4.36 2.92
N ARG A 134 7.18 5.35 2.04
CA ARG A 134 8.29 6.30 2.08
C ARG A 134 7.81 7.73 1.83
N ASN A 135 8.15 8.61 2.74
CA ASN A 135 8.21 10.04 2.49
C ASN A 135 9.51 10.33 1.74
N ALA A 136 9.43 10.63 0.44
CA ALA A 136 10.60 10.78 -0.42
C ALA A 136 11.11 12.23 -0.52
N THR A 137 10.61 13.13 0.35
CA THR A 137 11.02 14.54 0.36
C THR A 137 11.69 14.88 1.68
N ASN A 138 12.94 15.29 1.62
CA ASN A 138 13.77 15.60 2.78
C ASN A 138 13.19 16.76 3.61
N ASN A 139 13.39 16.68 4.93
CA ASN A 139 12.95 17.69 5.90
C ASN A 139 11.43 17.96 5.84
N THR A 140 10.64 16.90 5.68
CA THR A 140 9.18 16.97 5.62
C THR A 140 8.50 15.87 6.43
N THR A 141 7.19 16.04 6.63
CA THR A 141 6.35 15.07 7.33
C THR A 141 5.05 14.84 6.57
N ILE A 142 4.66 13.59 6.42
CA ILE A 142 3.32 13.19 5.98
C ILE A 142 2.60 12.57 7.17
N LYS A 143 1.39 13.07 7.49
CA LYS A 143 0.58 12.55 8.59
C LYS A 143 -0.62 11.80 8.05
N PHE A 144 -0.80 10.57 8.53
CA PHE A 144 -1.93 9.71 8.18
C PHE A 144 -2.86 9.57 9.37
N SER A 145 -4.18 9.58 9.11
CA SER A 145 -5.20 9.24 10.11
C SER A 145 -5.71 7.81 9.99
N SER A 146 -5.42 7.13 8.89
CA SER A 146 -5.68 5.71 8.71
C SER A 146 -4.91 5.14 7.52
N ILE A 147 -4.55 3.86 7.59
CA ILE A 147 -3.98 3.09 6.47
C ILE A 147 -4.52 1.68 6.54
N PHE A 148 -5.22 1.24 5.49
CA PHE A 148 -5.80 -0.09 5.36
C PHE A 148 -5.18 -0.80 4.17
N LEU A 149 -4.79 -2.04 4.34
CA LEU A 149 -4.28 -2.90 3.27
C LEU A 149 -4.99 -4.25 3.35
N LYS A 150 -5.68 -4.61 2.30
CA LYS A 150 -6.37 -5.90 2.20
C LYS A 150 -6.04 -6.60 0.88
N GLU A 151 -6.10 -7.91 0.92
CA GLU A 151 -6.10 -8.73 -0.28
C GLU A 151 -7.42 -8.57 -1.04
N ILE A 152 -7.38 -8.54 -2.37
CA ILE A 152 -8.58 -8.50 -3.21
C ILE A 152 -8.55 -9.66 -4.22
N ALA A 153 -9.74 -10.07 -4.70
CA ALA A 153 -9.83 -11.10 -5.72
C ALA A 153 -9.18 -10.62 -7.03
N ALA A 154 -8.50 -11.54 -7.74
CA ALA A 154 -7.88 -11.24 -9.02
C ALA A 154 -8.85 -10.67 -10.09
N THR A 155 -10.15 -10.92 -9.93
CA THR A 155 -11.21 -10.37 -10.78
C THR A 155 -11.47 -8.87 -10.54
N GLU A 156 -10.96 -8.32 -9.43
CA GLU A 156 -11.01 -6.88 -9.11
C GLU A 156 -9.72 -6.16 -9.50
N THR A 157 -8.87 -6.81 -10.30
CA THR A 157 -7.62 -6.21 -10.79
C THR A 157 -7.90 -4.86 -11.46
N PRO A 158 -7.04 -3.85 -11.22
CA PRO A 158 -7.18 -2.57 -11.87
C PRO A 158 -7.21 -2.79 -13.38
N THR A 159 -8.28 -2.41 -14.01
CA THR A 159 -8.25 -2.18 -15.43
C THR A 159 -7.27 -1.03 -15.62
N TYR A 160 -6.01 -1.32 -15.91
CA TYR A 160 -5.17 -0.31 -16.52
C TYR A 160 -5.95 0.16 -17.72
N GLY A 161 -6.38 1.42 -17.69
CA GLY A 161 -7.16 2.01 -18.77
C GLY A 161 -6.33 2.17 -20.03
N SER A 162 -5.95 1.03 -20.62
CA SER A 162 -5.68 0.98 -22.04
C SER A 162 -7.04 1.10 -22.71
N PRO A 163 -7.28 2.13 -23.51
CA PRO A 163 -8.45 2.12 -24.36
C PRO A 163 -8.41 0.80 -25.14
N GLU A 164 -9.56 0.15 -25.25
CA GLU A 164 -9.69 -1.02 -26.09
C GLU A 164 -9.15 -0.68 -27.49
N LEU A 165 -8.10 -1.39 -27.92
CA LEU A 165 -7.42 -1.12 -29.16
C LEU A 165 -8.18 -1.71 -30.39
N ALA A 166 -9.20 -2.54 -30.12
CA ALA A 166 -10.04 -3.13 -31.16
C ALA A 166 -11.44 -2.52 -31.07
N THR A 167 -11.90 -1.90 -32.12
CA THR A 167 -13.25 -1.31 -32.23
C THR A 167 -14.38 -2.33 -32.15
N ASN A 168 -14.09 -3.63 -32.25
CA ASN A 168 -15.03 -4.74 -32.12
C ASN A 168 -14.43 -5.85 -31.27
N GLY A 169 -14.27 -5.58 -29.96
CA GLY A 169 -13.64 -6.49 -29.01
C GLY A 169 -14.40 -7.78 -28.75
N ASN A 170 -15.66 -7.88 -29.13
CA ASN A 170 -16.47 -9.10 -29.00
C ASN A 170 -16.55 -9.95 -30.27
N PHE A 171 -15.94 -9.50 -31.41
CA PHE A 171 -15.94 -10.22 -32.69
C PHE A 171 -17.32 -10.53 -33.28
N GLU A 172 -18.35 -9.76 -32.93
CA GLU A 172 -19.72 -9.98 -33.40
C GLU A 172 -19.96 -9.50 -34.84
N ASP A 173 -19.09 -8.62 -35.36
CA ASP A 173 -19.20 -8.11 -36.72
C ASP A 173 -17.99 -8.52 -37.56
N ALA A 174 -18.20 -9.44 -38.50
CA ALA A 174 -17.17 -9.94 -39.40
C ALA A 174 -16.78 -8.95 -40.51
N SER A 175 -17.44 -7.80 -40.61
CA SER A 175 -17.17 -6.78 -41.64
C SER A 175 -15.90 -5.97 -41.39
N ASP A 176 -15.39 -5.99 -40.18
CA ASP A 176 -14.20 -5.22 -39.78
C ASP A 176 -12.87 -5.92 -40.10
N TRP A 177 -12.93 -7.14 -40.72
CA TRP A 177 -11.75 -7.97 -40.97
C TRP A 177 -11.46 -8.17 -42.49
N SER A 178 -11.66 -7.15 -43.29
CA SER A 178 -11.36 -7.22 -44.74
C SER A 178 -9.99 -6.63 -45.10
#